data_eee147ce95d78eb19860ce7cf9d7d1e7
#
_entry.id   eee147ce95d78eb19860ce7cf9d7d1e7
#
_cell.length_a   1.000
_cell.length_b   1.000
_cell.length_c   1.000
_cell.angle_alpha   90.00
_cell.angle_beta   90.00
_cell.angle_gamma   90.00
#
_symmetry.space_group_name_H-M   'P 1'
#
loop_
_entity.id
_entity.type
_entity.pdbx_description
1 polymer ?
#
loop_
_entity_poly.entity_id
_entity_poly.type
_entity_poly.pdbx_seq_one_letter_code
_entity_poly.pdbx_strand_id
1 'polypeptide(L)'
;MASIKLRPTGSTGNNWSNMTNAHDGNESTCASVSVSRFNYYSRYMTLNFDTSAIPSGATINSATLTLRSKAGKNTITAYVDINGNEGSRVINEKQSATITNYTADVTSYMSDLSLIMVTPYNSNWSGNTFELYELWIDVDYTEPTTPTSTLNIKLGATTINNICIGNTKVTKVYIGNTLVFEN
;
A
#
# COMPACT_ATOMS: atom_id res chain seq x y z
N MET A 1 -0.10 -17.12 -7.48
CA MET A 1 -0.71 -16.02 -6.71
C MET A 1 0.28 -15.69 -5.61
N ALA A 2 0.68 -14.45 -5.51
CA ALA A 2 1.62 -13.96 -4.50
C ALA A 2 0.92 -12.91 -3.62
N SER A 3 1.44 -12.67 -2.43
CA SER A 3 0.92 -11.62 -1.54
C SER A 3 2.03 -10.78 -0.94
N ILE A 4 1.74 -9.52 -0.67
CA ILE A 4 2.66 -8.59 -0.01
C ILE A 4 1.88 -7.69 0.96
N LYS A 5 2.52 -7.35 2.08
CA LYS A 5 2.03 -6.34 3.00
C LYS A 5 2.78 -5.04 2.76
N LEU A 6 2.07 -4.01 2.31
CA LEU A 6 2.61 -2.67 2.15
C LEU A 6 2.38 -1.86 3.42
N ARG A 7 3.43 -1.24 3.93
CA ARG A 7 3.36 -0.26 5.02
C ARG A 7 3.73 1.12 4.50
N PRO A 8 3.23 2.19 5.13
CA PRO A 8 3.68 3.53 4.79
C PRO A 8 5.20 3.69 4.95
N THR A 9 5.80 4.43 4.04
CA THR A 9 7.24 4.75 4.05
C THR A 9 7.54 6.03 4.82
N GLY A 10 6.52 6.79 5.17
CA GLY A 10 6.63 8.02 5.95
C GLY A 10 5.29 8.57 6.36
N SER A 11 5.30 9.49 7.32
CA SER A 11 4.11 10.15 7.84
C SER A 11 4.36 11.63 8.10
N THR A 12 3.33 12.44 7.85
CA THR A 12 3.26 13.85 8.24
C THR A 12 1.89 14.15 8.83
N GLY A 13 1.77 15.16 9.67
CA GLY A 13 0.48 15.48 10.26
C GLY A 13 0.52 16.66 11.22
N ASN A 14 -0.66 17.10 11.65
CA ASN A 14 -0.83 18.20 12.57
C ASN A 14 -1.18 17.71 13.97
N ASN A 15 -0.34 18.11 14.97
CA ASN A 15 -0.56 17.86 16.39
C ASN A 15 -0.62 16.38 16.80
N TRP A 16 -0.04 15.50 16.00
CA TRP A 16 0.16 14.11 16.34
C TRP A 16 1.48 13.91 17.09
N SER A 17 1.48 12.99 18.03
CA SER A 17 2.66 12.52 18.73
C SER A 17 3.07 11.14 18.21
N ASN A 18 4.38 10.88 18.12
CA ASN A 18 4.94 9.57 17.75
C ASN A 18 4.41 9.04 16.42
N MET A 19 4.35 9.88 15.38
CA MET A 19 3.72 9.54 14.08
C MET A 19 4.32 8.28 13.44
N THR A 20 5.61 8.02 13.62
CA THR A 20 6.29 6.83 13.09
C THR A 20 5.72 5.53 13.62
N ASN A 21 5.13 5.53 14.81
CA ASN A 21 4.52 4.35 15.40
C ASN A 21 3.25 3.88 14.65
N ALA A 22 2.71 4.67 13.74
CA ALA A 22 1.58 4.27 12.89
C ALA A 22 2.00 3.34 11.74
N HIS A 23 3.32 3.11 11.54
CA HIS A 23 3.86 2.31 10.45
C HIS A 23 5.23 1.67 10.76
N ASP A 24 5.57 1.51 12.04
CA ASP A 24 6.84 0.93 12.47
C ASP A 24 6.85 -0.61 12.46
N GLY A 25 5.72 -1.23 12.14
CA GLY A 25 5.53 -2.67 12.15
C GLY A 25 5.31 -3.26 13.54
N ASN A 26 5.20 -2.41 14.56
CA ASN A 26 4.95 -2.83 15.94
C ASN A 26 3.51 -2.50 16.35
N GLU A 27 2.64 -3.47 16.30
CA GLU A 27 1.20 -3.34 16.60
C GLU A 27 0.90 -2.99 18.08
N SER A 28 1.94 -2.81 18.93
CA SER A 28 1.80 -2.45 20.34
C SER A 28 2.13 -0.98 20.63
N THR A 29 2.78 -0.27 19.69
CA THR A 29 3.07 1.16 19.75
C THR A 29 1.99 1.95 19.02
N CYS A 30 1.82 3.23 19.31
CA CYS A 30 0.83 4.04 18.63
C CYS A 30 1.29 5.48 18.39
N ALA A 31 0.83 6.05 17.30
CA ALA A 31 0.71 7.49 17.14
C ALA A 31 -0.57 7.97 17.82
N SER A 32 -0.56 9.15 18.40
CA SER A 32 -1.74 9.65 19.11
C SER A 32 -2.00 11.13 18.85
N VAL A 33 -3.28 11.51 18.92
CA VAL A 33 -3.73 12.89 18.79
C VAL A 33 -4.91 13.17 19.70
N SER A 34 -4.89 14.37 20.32
CA SER A 34 -6.03 14.86 21.08
C SER A 34 -7.01 15.56 20.14
N VAL A 35 -8.27 15.11 20.15
CA VAL A 35 -9.34 15.59 19.26
C VAL A 35 -10.41 16.27 20.08
N SER A 36 -10.52 17.58 19.99
CA SER A 36 -11.64 18.35 20.51
C SER A 36 -12.78 18.44 19.48
N ARG A 37 -13.97 18.82 19.90
CA ARG A 37 -15.12 19.00 19.02
C ARG A 37 -14.79 19.98 17.88
N PHE A 38 -15.26 19.68 16.67
CA PHE A 38 -15.14 20.51 15.45
C PHE A 38 -13.73 20.68 14.87
N ASN A 39 -12.71 19.97 15.34
CA ASN A 39 -11.35 20.04 14.79
C ASN A 39 -11.14 19.07 13.60
N TYR A 40 -12.13 18.92 12.74
CA TYR A 40 -12.15 17.97 11.63
C TYR A 40 -10.91 18.12 10.71
N TYR A 41 -10.62 19.30 10.23
CA TYR A 41 -9.53 19.52 9.27
C TYR A 41 -8.16 19.81 9.90
N SER A 42 -8.06 19.95 11.22
CA SER A 42 -6.82 20.35 11.87
C SER A 42 -6.04 19.21 12.51
N ARG A 43 -6.53 17.97 12.41
CA ARG A 43 -5.98 16.80 13.11
C ARG A 43 -5.79 15.61 12.17
N TYR A 44 -5.36 15.84 10.94
CA TYR A 44 -5.08 14.77 9.99
C TYR A 44 -3.65 14.24 10.13
N MET A 45 -3.46 12.99 9.74
CA MET A 45 -2.16 12.37 9.45
C MET A 45 -2.18 11.87 8.01
N THR A 46 -1.15 12.23 7.27
CA THR A 46 -0.89 11.70 5.92
C THR A 46 0.19 10.64 6.01
N LEU A 47 -0.05 9.50 5.44
CA LEU A 47 0.85 8.35 5.38
C LEU A 47 1.17 8.07 3.91
N ASN A 48 2.45 8.15 3.55
CA ASN A 48 2.93 7.93 2.18
C ASN A 48 3.13 6.44 1.91
N PHE A 49 2.75 5.98 0.72
CA PHE A 49 2.93 4.60 0.28
C PHE A 49 3.87 4.52 -0.92
N ASP A 50 4.63 3.44 -0.95
CA ASP A 50 5.43 3.02 -2.11
C ASP A 50 4.93 1.65 -2.57
N THR A 51 4.45 1.60 -3.80
CA THR A 51 3.95 0.37 -4.43
C THR A 51 5.01 -0.35 -5.28
N SER A 52 6.26 0.15 -5.31
CA SER A 52 7.35 -0.41 -6.14
C SER A 52 7.75 -1.84 -5.77
N ALA A 53 7.37 -2.30 -4.57
CA ALA A 53 7.55 -3.69 -4.15
C ALA A 53 6.61 -4.66 -4.89
N ILE A 54 5.56 -4.18 -5.56
CA ILE A 54 4.70 -4.98 -6.44
C ILE A 54 5.38 -5.03 -7.80
N PRO A 55 5.62 -6.24 -8.37
CA PRO A 55 6.29 -6.35 -9.67
C PRO A 55 5.56 -5.57 -10.77
N SER A 56 6.34 -4.86 -11.60
CA SER A 56 5.78 -4.15 -12.76
C SER A 56 5.05 -5.12 -13.69
N GLY A 57 3.83 -4.81 -14.09
CA GLY A 57 2.98 -5.66 -14.91
C GLY A 57 2.24 -6.76 -14.14
N ALA A 58 2.37 -6.83 -12.81
CA ALA A 58 1.52 -7.70 -12.00
C ALA A 58 0.05 -7.29 -12.10
N THR A 59 -0.83 -8.28 -12.06
CA THR A 59 -2.27 -8.04 -11.95
C THR A 59 -2.67 -8.08 -10.48
N ILE A 60 -3.19 -6.97 -9.95
CA ILE A 60 -3.72 -6.90 -8.59
C ILE A 60 -5.06 -7.65 -8.57
N ASN A 61 -5.16 -8.66 -7.72
CA ASN A 61 -6.38 -9.45 -7.54
C ASN A 61 -7.26 -8.87 -6.43
N SER A 62 -6.62 -8.45 -5.32
CA SER A 62 -7.28 -7.77 -4.21
C SER A 62 -6.28 -6.91 -3.43
N ALA A 63 -6.78 -5.84 -2.82
CA ALA A 63 -6.01 -5.04 -1.87
C ALA A 63 -6.91 -4.61 -0.72
N THR A 64 -6.53 -4.98 0.50
CA THR A 64 -7.29 -4.68 1.72
C THR A 64 -6.49 -3.75 2.61
N LEU A 65 -6.99 -2.53 2.80
CA LEU A 65 -6.49 -1.59 3.79
C LEU A 65 -6.95 -2.02 5.18
N THR A 66 -6.04 -1.99 6.15
CA THR A 66 -6.35 -2.18 7.57
C THR A 66 -5.90 -0.96 8.37
N LEU A 67 -6.82 -0.39 9.12
CA LEU A 67 -6.61 0.64 10.15
C LEU A 67 -6.72 -0.03 11.52
N ARG A 68 -5.63 -0.15 12.26
CA ARG A 68 -5.60 -0.66 13.62
C ARG A 68 -5.57 0.53 14.61
N SER A 69 -6.66 0.74 15.32
CA SER A 69 -6.83 1.96 16.11
C SER A 69 -7.77 1.76 17.30
N LYS A 70 -7.79 2.75 18.19
CA LYS A 70 -8.81 2.90 19.23
C LYS A 70 -9.04 4.39 19.54
N ALA A 71 -10.13 4.67 20.25
CA ALA A 71 -10.39 5.97 20.86
C ALA A 71 -10.56 5.83 22.39
N GLY A 72 -10.21 6.85 23.14
CA GLY A 72 -10.41 6.84 24.60
C GLY A 72 -11.90 6.69 25.00
N LYS A 73 -12.83 7.14 24.12
CA LYS A 73 -14.30 6.97 24.26
C LYS A 73 -14.89 6.77 22.86
N ASN A 74 -16.03 6.09 22.77
CA ASN A 74 -16.75 5.82 21.51
C ASN A 74 -17.41 7.08 20.90
N THR A 75 -16.68 8.20 20.83
CA THR A 75 -17.18 9.46 20.27
C THR A 75 -16.38 9.93 19.06
N ILE A 76 -15.29 9.23 18.73
CA ILE A 76 -14.48 9.53 17.56
C ILE A 76 -14.93 8.67 16.39
N THR A 77 -15.10 9.28 15.24
CA THR A 77 -15.18 8.63 13.93
C THR A 77 -13.84 8.82 13.22
N ALA A 78 -13.23 7.76 12.72
CA ALA A 78 -12.09 7.88 11.85
C ALA A 78 -12.53 7.89 10.40
N TYR A 79 -12.04 8.87 9.66
CA TYR A 79 -12.16 8.94 8.20
C TYR A 79 -10.81 8.58 7.60
N VAL A 80 -10.83 7.72 6.59
CA VAL A 80 -9.65 7.35 5.83
C VAL A 80 -9.93 7.64 4.36
N ASP A 81 -9.18 8.57 3.81
CA ASP A 81 -9.33 9.09 2.45
C ASP A 81 -8.09 8.73 1.63
N ILE A 82 -8.28 8.16 0.43
CA ILE A 82 -7.21 7.83 -0.50
C ILE A 82 -6.77 9.10 -1.22
N ASN A 83 -5.44 9.27 -1.37
CA ASN A 83 -4.81 10.42 -2.01
C ASN A 83 -5.27 11.78 -1.46
N GLY A 84 -5.71 11.81 -0.18
CA GLY A 84 -6.18 13.02 0.48
C GLY A 84 -7.49 13.60 -0.07
N ASN A 85 -8.23 12.84 -0.85
CA ASN A 85 -9.48 13.27 -1.47
C ASN A 85 -10.70 12.72 -0.71
N GLU A 86 -11.53 13.61 -0.15
CA GLU A 86 -12.76 13.21 0.57
C GLU A 86 -13.74 12.40 -0.30
N GLY A 87 -13.69 12.56 -1.63
CA GLY A 87 -14.48 11.75 -2.58
C GLY A 87 -14.00 10.29 -2.67
N SER A 88 -12.83 9.99 -2.16
CA SER A 88 -12.22 8.65 -2.13
C SER A 88 -12.15 8.09 -0.71
N ARG A 89 -13.15 8.37 0.10
CA ARG A 89 -13.26 7.88 1.47
C ARG A 89 -13.58 6.39 1.50
N VAL A 90 -12.68 5.61 2.10
CA VAL A 90 -12.81 4.14 2.18
C VAL A 90 -13.17 3.64 3.58
N ILE A 91 -12.84 4.40 4.65
CA ILE A 91 -13.27 4.11 6.01
C ILE A 91 -14.00 5.34 6.57
N ASN A 92 -15.16 5.10 7.18
CA ASN A 92 -15.98 6.08 7.91
C ASN A 92 -16.59 5.35 9.11
N GLU A 93 -15.74 5.05 10.10
CA GLU A 93 -16.13 4.16 11.18
C GLU A 93 -15.96 4.79 12.55
N LYS A 94 -16.98 4.58 13.40
CA LYS A 94 -16.94 4.94 14.80
C LYS A 94 -15.95 4.05 15.54
N GLN A 95 -15.01 4.68 16.23
CA GLN A 95 -13.90 3.98 16.86
C GLN A 95 -14.28 3.35 18.20
N SER A 96 -13.82 2.13 18.40
CA SER A 96 -13.95 1.40 19.66
C SER A 96 -13.03 1.98 20.75
N ALA A 97 -13.40 1.79 22.01
CA ALA A 97 -12.53 2.04 23.16
C ALA A 97 -11.45 0.95 23.36
N THR A 98 -11.55 -0.16 22.65
CA THR A 98 -10.52 -1.22 22.57
C THR A 98 -9.84 -1.19 21.22
N ILE A 99 -8.59 -1.68 21.15
CA ILE A 99 -7.86 -1.78 19.90
C ILE A 99 -8.64 -2.69 18.93
N THR A 100 -8.99 -2.16 17.77
CA THR A 100 -9.80 -2.82 16.76
C THR A 100 -9.21 -2.60 15.38
N ASN A 101 -9.33 -3.59 14.51
CA ASN A 101 -8.98 -3.48 13.10
C ASN A 101 -10.24 -3.11 12.30
N TYR A 102 -10.14 -2.03 11.52
CA TYR A 102 -11.14 -1.61 10.55
C TYR A 102 -10.57 -1.82 9.16
N THR A 103 -11.33 -2.44 8.27
CA THR A 103 -10.84 -2.84 6.95
C THR A 103 -11.67 -2.24 5.82
N ALA A 104 -11.04 -2.00 4.68
CA ALA A 104 -11.70 -1.56 3.45
C ALA A 104 -11.01 -2.15 2.23
N ASP A 105 -11.78 -2.42 1.19
CA ASP A 105 -11.26 -2.77 -0.13
C ASP A 105 -10.73 -1.50 -0.82
N VAL A 106 -9.46 -1.56 -1.24
CA VAL A 106 -8.78 -0.47 -1.94
C VAL A 106 -8.20 -0.91 -3.29
N THR A 107 -8.64 -2.05 -3.81
CA THR A 107 -8.13 -2.66 -5.04
C THR A 107 -8.14 -1.68 -6.22
N SER A 108 -9.23 -0.93 -6.39
CA SER A 108 -9.38 0.04 -7.49
C SER A 108 -8.44 1.26 -7.40
N TYR A 109 -7.86 1.52 -6.22
CA TYR A 109 -6.97 2.65 -6.00
C TYR A 109 -5.48 2.31 -6.13
N MET A 110 -5.14 1.02 -6.28
CA MET A 110 -3.74 0.58 -6.26
C MET A 110 -2.89 1.11 -7.41
N SER A 111 -3.51 1.53 -8.53
CA SER A 111 -2.80 2.04 -9.70
C SER A 111 -2.20 3.45 -9.50
N ASP A 112 -2.80 4.25 -8.61
CA ASP A 112 -2.43 5.65 -8.36
C ASP A 112 -2.25 5.95 -6.87
N LEU A 113 -2.20 4.92 -6.02
CA LEU A 113 -2.00 5.06 -4.59
C LEU A 113 -0.63 5.69 -4.30
N SER A 114 -0.64 6.85 -3.68
CA SER A 114 0.57 7.56 -3.24
C SER A 114 0.54 7.90 -1.75
N LEU A 115 -0.64 8.19 -1.22
CA LEU A 115 -0.82 8.52 0.19
C LEU A 115 -2.22 8.15 0.69
N ILE A 116 -2.31 8.00 2.01
CA ILE A 116 -3.58 7.82 2.72
C ILE A 116 -3.66 8.88 3.80
N MET A 117 -4.79 9.57 3.90
CA MET A 117 -5.06 10.54 4.94
C MET A 117 -6.01 9.97 5.99
N VAL A 118 -5.58 9.99 7.25
CA VAL A 118 -6.40 9.58 8.41
C VAL A 118 -6.82 10.83 9.16
N THR A 119 -8.13 11.05 9.29
CA THR A 119 -8.72 12.22 9.97
C THR A 119 -9.67 11.75 11.07
N PRO A 120 -9.29 11.84 12.35
CA PRO A 120 -10.21 11.57 13.45
C PRO A 120 -11.13 12.76 13.69
N TYR A 121 -12.43 12.48 13.81
CA TYR A 121 -13.48 13.45 14.11
C TYR A 121 -14.16 13.15 15.42
N ASN A 122 -14.26 14.12 16.32
CA ASN A 122 -14.95 13.98 17.59
C ASN A 122 -16.31 14.70 17.57
N SER A 123 -17.40 13.96 17.73
CA SER A 123 -18.76 14.50 17.78
C SER A 123 -19.15 15.06 19.17
N ASN A 124 -18.33 14.86 20.20
CA ASN A 124 -18.65 15.26 21.58
C ASN A 124 -17.95 16.56 21.98
N TRP A 125 -18.53 17.31 22.92
CA TRP A 125 -17.94 18.53 23.48
C TRP A 125 -16.68 18.26 24.32
N SER A 126 -16.59 17.12 25.01
CA SER A 126 -15.40 16.73 25.74
C SER A 126 -14.29 16.26 24.80
N GLY A 127 -13.07 16.74 25.02
CA GLY A 127 -11.89 16.23 24.29
C GLY A 127 -11.74 14.73 24.45
N ASN A 128 -11.20 14.08 23.41
CA ASN A 128 -10.94 12.65 23.38
C ASN A 128 -9.59 12.39 22.69
N THR A 129 -8.98 11.25 22.96
CA THR A 129 -7.73 10.84 22.31
C THR A 129 -8.03 9.78 21.27
N PHE A 130 -7.45 9.93 20.08
CA PHE A 130 -7.40 8.90 19.06
C PHE A 130 -5.99 8.33 19.01
N GLU A 131 -5.87 7.02 18.96
CA GLU A 131 -4.63 6.27 18.88
C GLU A 131 -4.64 5.41 17.63
N LEU A 132 -3.66 5.61 16.75
CA LEU A 132 -3.41 4.83 15.55
C LEU A 132 -2.19 3.93 15.82
N TYR A 133 -2.42 2.64 15.91
CA TYR A 133 -1.40 1.65 16.20
C TYR A 133 -0.64 1.27 14.94
N GLU A 134 -1.36 0.98 13.87
CA GLU A 134 -0.73 0.58 12.62
C GLU A 134 -1.71 0.81 11.46
N LEU A 135 -1.17 1.10 10.28
CA LEU A 135 -1.92 1.14 9.04
C LEU A 135 -1.12 0.41 7.97
N TRP A 136 -1.77 -0.53 7.26
CA TRP A 136 -1.13 -1.28 6.18
C TRP A 136 -2.14 -1.68 5.11
N ILE A 137 -1.61 -2.17 3.97
CA ILE A 137 -2.40 -2.76 2.90
C ILE A 137 -1.86 -4.17 2.64
N ASP A 138 -2.72 -5.17 2.75
CA ASP A 138 -2.45 -6.52 2.28
C ASP A 138 -2.88 -6.60 0.80
N VAL A 139 -1.94 -6.96 -0.09
CA VAL A 139 -2.15 -7.01 -1.54
C VAL A 139 -1.92 -8.43 -2.02
N ASP A 140 -2.92 -9.00 -2.69
CA ASP A 140 -2.79 -10.24 -3.44
C ASP A 140 -2.66 -9.92 -4.94
N TYR A 141 -1.67 -10.52 -5.59
CA TYR A 141 -1.41 -10.27 -6.99
C TYR A 141 -0.99 -11.54 -7.74
N THR A 142 -1.18 -11.50 -9.04
CA THR A 142 -0.63 -12.49 -9.98
C THR A 142 0.60 -11.85 -10.63
N GLU A 143 1.73 -12.54 -10.52
CA GLU A 143 2.96 -12.07 -11.16
C GLU A 143 2.77 -11.97 -12.69
N PRO A 144 3.45 -11.00 -13.33
CA PRO A 144 3.43 -10.92 -14.76
C PRO A 144 3.95 -12.25 -15.32
N THR A 145 3.18 -12.87 -16.21
CA THR A 145 3.71 -13.97 -16.98
C THR A 145 4.83 -13.41 -17.84
N THR A 146 6.07 -13.73 -17.50
CA THR A 146 7.17 -13.53 -18.44
C THR A 146 6.75 -14.27 -19.72
N PRO A 147 6.58 -13.58 -20.85
CA PRO A 147 6.29 -14.31 -22.08
C PRO A 147 7.45 -15.28 -22.28
N THR A 148 7.18 -16.55 -22.09
CA THR A 148 8.10 -17.61 -22.48
C THR A 148 8.07 -17.60 -24.02
N SER A 149 8.65 -16.59 -24.62
CA SER A 149 8.95 -16.61 -26.02
C SER A 149 10.06 -17.65 -26.19
N THR A 150 9.67 -18.90 -26.33
CA THR A 150 10.52 -19.90 -26.95
C THR A 150 10.68 -19.49 -28.42
N LEU A 151 11.46 -18.42 -28.64
CA LEU A 151 11.92 -18.12 -29.97
C LEU A 151 12.89 -19.27 -30.31
N ASN A 152 12.37 -20.25 -31.03
CA ASN A 152 13.20 -21.32 -31.58
C ASN A 152 14.07 -20.73 -32.70
N ILE A 153 15.22 -20.16 -32.34
CA ILE A 153 16.21 -19.77 -33.32
C ILE A 153 16.70 -21.05 -34.00
N LYS A 154 16.46 -21.15 -35.30
CA LYS A 154 16.90 -22.28 -36.13
C LYS A 154 17.96 -21.84 -37.10
N LEU A 155 19.04 -22.60 -37.21
CA LEU A 155 19.97 -22.55 -38.33
C LEU A 155 19.65 -23.73 -39.24
N GLY A 156 18.91 -23.48 -40.34
CA GLY A 156 18.30 -24.55 -41.13
C GLY A 156 17.24 -25.31 -40.33
N ALA A 157 17.38 -26.62 -40.21
CA ALA A 157 16.47 -27.51 -39.42
C ALA A 157 16.90 -27.62 -37.93
N THR A 158 18.06 -27.10 -37.56
CA THR A 158 18.61 -27.26 -36.21
C THR A 158 18.13 -26.18 -35.27
N THR A 159 17.57 -26.56 -34.11
CA THR A 159 17.21 -25.65 -33.03
C THR A 159 18.46 -25.21 -32.28
N ILE A 160 18.68 -23.90 -32.09
CA ILE A 160 19.79 -23.35 -31.33
C ILE A 160 19.33 -23.09 -29.90
N ASN A 161 19.91 -23.82 -28.95
CA ASN A 161 19.59 -23.70 -27.54
C ASN A 161 20.58 -22.80 -26.76
N ASN A 162 21.74 -22.50 -27.34
CA ASN A 162 22.75 -21.65 -26.72
C ASN A 162 23.42 -20.77 -27.77
N ILE A 163 23.54 -19.49 -27.46
CA ILE A 163 24.31 -18.53 -28.26
C ILE A 163 25.48 -18.05 -27.39
N CYS A 164 26.69 -18.12 -27.92
CA CYS A 164 27.89 -17.60 -27.24
C CYS A 164 28.67 -16.64 -28.13
N ILE A 165 29.29 -15.62 -27.52
CA ILE A 165 30.25 -14.76 -28.14
C ILE A 165 31.60 -15.06 -27.46
N GLY A 166 32.46 -15.78 -28.17
CA GLY A 166 33.65 -16.39 -27.53
C GLY A 166 33.24 -17.40 -26.48
N ASN A 167 33.76 -17.26 -25.25
CA ASN A 167 33.39 -18.11 -24.09
C ASN A 167 32.23 -17.55 -23.26
N THR A 168 31.63 -16.42 -23.66
CA THR A 168 30.57 -15.76 -22.91
C THR A 168 29.22 -16.20 -23.45
N LYS A 169 28.37 -16.78 -22.58
CA LYS A 169 27.00 -17.15 -22.91
C LYS A 169 26.18 -15.87 -23.08
N VAL A 170 25.46 -15.76 -24.20
CA VAL A 170 24.53 -14.67 -24.45
C VAL A 170 23.20 -15.00 -23.76
N THR A 171 22.75 -14.12 -22.87
CA THR A 171 21.50 -14.30 -22.14
C THR A 171 20.31 -13.65 -22.85
N LYS A 172 20.56 -12.62 -23.66
CA LYS A 172 19.50 -11.90 -24.41
C LYS A 172 20.01 -11.44 -25.77
N VAL A 173 19.18 -11.57 -26.79
CA VAL A 173 19.42 -11.02 -28.13
C VAL A 173 18.24 -10.16 -28.55
N TYR A 174 18.53 -8.98 -29.10
CA TYR A 174 17.54 -8.06 -29.63
C TYR A 174 17.72 -7.82 -31.12
N ILE A 175 16.61 -7.66 -31.84
CA ILE A 175 16.58 -7.11 -33.21
C ILE A 175 15.81 -5.77 -33.12
N GLY A 176 16.54 -4.68 -33.21
CA GLY A 176 16.03 -3.36 -32.87
C GLY A 176 15.64 -3.32 -31.39
N ASN A 177 14.39 -2.97 -31.09
CA ASN A 177 13.84 -2.96 -29.73
C ASN A 177 13.11 -4.26 -29.36
N THR A 178 13.13 -5.27 -30.23
CA THR A 178 12.42 -6.54 -30.00
C THR A 178 13.37 -7.57 -29.43
N LEU A 179 13.08 -8.07 -28.22
CA LEU A 179 13.77 -9.23 -27.63
C LEU A 179 13.47 -10.47 -28.47
N VAL A 180 14.49 -11.11 -29.00
CA VAL A 180 14.36 -12.28 -29.89
C VAL A 180 14.93 -13.57 -29.29
N PHE A 181 15.69 -13.47 -28.21
CA PHE A 181 16.25 -14.61 -27.49
C PHE A 181 16.49 -14.23 -26.02
N GLU A 182 16.10 -15.11 -25.12
CA GLU A 182 16.44 -15.08 -23.70
C GLU A 182 16.70 -16.51 -23.22
N ASN A 183 17.81 -16.71 -22.45
CA ASN A 183 18.22 -18.03 -21.92
C ASN A 183 18.46 -17.97 -20.43
#